data_12befea10b6809282cb95b3d978af502
#
_entry.id   12befea10b6809282cb95b3d978af502
#
_cell.length_a   1.000
_cell.length_b   1.000
_cell.length_c   1.000
_cell.angle_alpha   90.00
_cell.angle_beta   90.00
_cell.angle_gamma   90.00
#
_symmetry.space_group_name_H-M   'P 1'
#
loop_
_entity.id
_entity.type
_entity.pdbx_description
1 polymer ?
#
loop_
_entity_poly.entity_id
_entity_poly.type
_entity_poly.pdbx_seq_one_letter_code
_entity_poly.pdbx_strand_id
1 'polypeptide(L)'
;MRGTLTPEGVEQLYARYHNAVAARAAGCIAIDCPYVTYKDTEGFEKSTREGRQMGYEGRMLIHPSQIEPSHTIYTPSAEDVEWANGVKKVFEEEGIAKGSAAVAYKGKMVDTPVYENALSILATIKEITEAEAKRKG
;
A
#
# COMPACT_ATOMS: atom_id res chain seq x y z
N MET A 1 3.18 13.42 23.20
CA MET A 1 4.47 13.93 22.69
C MET A 1 4.49 15.45 22.78
N ARG A 2 5.58 16.08 23.27
CA ARG A 2 5.68 17.55 23.32
C ARG A 2 6.58 18.09 22.20
N GLY A 3 6.50 17.49 21.01
CA GLY A 3 7.24 17.93 19.84
C GLY A 3 6.54 19.08 19.11
N THR A 4 7.30 19.88 18.38
CA THR A 4 6.77 20.89 17.47
C THR A 4 6.42 20.23 16.15
N LEU A 5 5.21 20.45 15.64
CA LEU A 5 4.83 19.98 14.31
C LEU A 5 5.67 20.66 13.24
N THR A 6 6.27 19.87 12.37
CA THR A 6 7.06 20.34 11.24
C THR A 6 6.37 19.98 9.92
N PRO A 7 6.57 20.75 8.84
CA PRO A 7 6.04 20.40 7.53
C PRO A 7 6.50 19.01 7.04
N GLU A 8 7.71 18.62 7.40
CA GLU A 8 8.32 17.34 7.04
C GLU A 8 7.84 16.19 7.91
N GLY A 9 7.16 16.46 9.04
CA GLY A 9 6.62 15.44 9.95
C GLY A 9 7.69 14.57 10.64
N VAL A 10 8.91 15.07 10.78
CA VAL A 10 10.05 14.31 11.33
C VAL A 10 9.77 13.81 12.75
N GLU A 11 9.06 14.61 13.54
CA GLU A 11 8.66 14.27 14.91
C GLU A 11 7.69 13.09 14.98
N GLN A 12 7.02 12.75 13.87
CA GLN A 12 6.05 11.67 13.78
C GLN A 12 6.62 10.38 13.17
N LEU A 13 7.78 10.45 12.52
CA LEU A 13 8.35 9.34 11.73
C LEU A 13 8.46 8.05 12.54
N TYR A 14 9.06 8.10 13.72
CA TYR A 14 9.19 6.88 14.54
C TYR A 14 7.84 6.28 14.89
N ALA A 15 6.87 7.09 15.30
CA ALA A 15 5.54 6.61 15.66
C ALA A 15 4.81 6.02 14.44
N ARG A 16 4.94 6.63 13.27
CA ARG A 16 4.35 6.13 12.03
C ARG A 16 4.95 4.76 11.66
N TYR A 17 6.27 4.62 11.62
CA TYR A 17 6.91 3.32 11.35
C TYR A 17 6.53 2.27 12.37
N HIS A 18 6.57 2.61 13.65
CA HIS A 18 6.23 1.69 14.73
C HIS A 18 4.77 1.20 14.62
N ASN A 19 3.82 2.11 14.38
CA ASN A 19 2.41 1.76 14.23
C ASN A 19 2.15 0.88 13.01
N ALA A 20 2.77 1.15 11.87
CA ALA A 20 2.63 0.32 10.67
C ALA A 20 3.12 -1.12 10.93
N VAL A 21 4.30 -1.27 11.57
CA VAL A 21 4.85 -2.59 11.92
C VAL A 21 3.98 -3.31 12.95
N ALA A 22 3.52 -2.60 13.99
CA ALA A 22 2.68 -3.17 15.04
C ALA A 22 1.32 -3.63 14.50
N ALA A 23 0.68 -2.83 13.64
CA ALA A 23 -0.57 -3.18 12.98
C ALA A 23 -0.40 -4.45 12.11
N ARG A 24 0.68 -4.51 11.32
CA ARG A 24 1.00 -5.68 10.50
C ARG A 24 1.21 -6.94 11.35
N ALA A 25 1.96 -6.83 12.44
CA ALA A 25 2.20 -7.94 13.37
C ALA A 25 0.91 -8.43 14.05
N ALA A 26 -0.05 -7.53 14.26
CA ALA A 26 -1.35 -7.85 14.86
C ALA A 26 -2.41 -8.31 13.81
N GLY A 27 -2.07 -8.36 12.52
CA GLY A 27 -3.03 -8.68 11.46
C GLY A 27 -4.10 -7.59 11.26
N CYS A 28 -3.78 -6.35 11.62
CA CYS A 28 -4.68 -5.20 11.51
C CYS A 28 -4.36 -4.36 10.28
N ILE A 29 -5.38 -3.74 9.69
CA ILE A 29 -5.23 -2.70 8.67
C ILE A 29 -4.62 -1.45 9.32
N ALA A 30 -3.53 -0.94 8.76
CA ALA A 30 -2.89 0.28 9.21
C ALA A 30 -3.43 1.50 8.44
N ILE A 31 -4.02 2.45 9.16
CA ILE A 31 -4.49 3.74 8.62
C ILE A 31 -3.60 4.87 9.15
N ASP A 32 -3.00 5.65 8.25
CA ASP A 32 -2.08 6.73 8.59
C ASP A 32 -2.80 7.95 9.21
N CYS A 33 -2.03 8.76 9.92
CA CYS A 33 -2.53 9.98 10.56
C CYS A 33 -2.99 11.03 9.53
N PRO A 34 -3.88 11.98 9.91
CA PRO A 34 -4.34 13.03 9.01
C PRO A 34 -3.21 14.03 8.69
N TYR A 35 -3.27 14.59 7.48
CA TYR A 35 -2.44 15.72 7.08
C TYR A 35 -3.22 17.03 7.27
N VAL A 36 -2.81 17.82 8.26
CA VAL A 36 -3.62 18.95 8.74
C VAL A 36 -3.56 20.18 7.84
N THR A 37 -2.49 20.36 7.06
CA THR A 37 -2.34 21.50 6.15
C THR A 37 -3.08 21.23 4.83
N TYR A 38 -4.41 21.15 4.87
CA TYR A 38 -5.24 20.66 3.76
C TYR A 38 -5.15 21.48 2.45
N LYS A 39 -4.64 22.73 2.51
CA LYS A 39 -4.39 23.56 1.32
C LYS A 39 -3.09 23.21 0.59
N ASP A 40 -2.19 22.54 1.25
CA ASP A 40 -0.92 22.08 0.69
C ASP A 40 -1.10 20.68 0.07
N THR A 41 -1.54 20.66 -1.18
CA THR A 41 -1.80 19.42 -1.91
C THR A 41 -0.51 18.63 -2.18
N GLU A 42 0.58 19.32 -2.50
CA GLU A 42 1.86 18.68 -2.80
C GLU A 42 2.45 17.99 -1.57
N GLY A 43 2.47 18.68 -0.43
CA GLY A 43 2.90 18.08 0.84
C GLY A 43 2.00 16.93 1.29
N PHE A 44 0.68 17.04 1.07
CA PHE A 44 -0.26 15.94 1.31
C PHE A 44 0.08 14.70 0.49
N GLU A 45 0.26 14.85 -0.83
CA GLU A 45 0.60 13.73 -1.71
C GLU A 45 1.93 13.10 -1.35
N LYS A 46 2.97 13.92 -1.10
CA LYS A 46 4.28 13.43 -0.66
C LYS A 46 4.16 12.60 0.61
N SER A 47 3.54 13.16 1.65
CA SER A 47 3.37 12.46 2.93
C SER A 47 2.50 11.20 2.81
N THR A 48 1.54 11.18 1.89
CA THR A 48 0.69 10.01 1.63
C THR A 48 1.46 8.90 0.92
N ARG A 49 2.32 9.25 -0.06
CA ARG A 49 3.23 8.27 -0.70
C ARG A 49 4.21 7.66 0.30
N GLU A 50 4.77 8.48 1.20
CA GLU A 50 5.61 7.99 2.29
C GLU A 50 4.86 7.02 3.20
N GLY A 51 3.61 7.34 3.57
CA GLY A 51 2.75 6.44 4.34
C GLY A 51 2.53 5.09 3.63
N ARG A 52 2.22 5.10 2.33
CA ARG A 52 2.12 3.86 1.53
C ARG A 52 3.43 3.06 1.55
N GLN A 53 4.59 3.72 1.43
CA GLN A 53 5.90 3.06 1.51
C GLN A 53 6.20 2.46 2.89
N MET A 54 5.68 3.07 3.97
CA MET A 54 5.79 2.53 5.33
C MET A 54 4.89 1.31 5.57
N GLY A 55 3.92 1.02 4.66
CA GLY A 55 3.00 -0.11 4.76
C GLY A 55 1.61 0.26 5.26
N TYR A 56 1.25 1.53 5.27
CA TYR A 56 -0.14 1.94 5.49
C TYR A 56 -1.02 1.61 4.29
N GLU A 57 -2.25 1.20 4.54
CA GLU A 57 -3.24 0.80 3.54
C GLU A 57 -4.26 1.90 3.25
N GLY A 58 -4.18 3.00 3.99
CA GLY A 58 -5.04 4.17 3.83
C GLY A 58 -4.60 5.31 4.73
N ARG A 59 -5.34 6.42 4.68
CA ARG A 59 -5.07 7.62 5.47
C ARG A 59 -6.37 8.25 5.98
N MET A 60 -6.35 8.80 7.19
CA MET A 60 -7.43 9.64 7.68
C MET A 60 -7.47 10.95 6.91
N LEU A 61 -8.63 11.29 6.34
CA LEU A 61 -8.83 12.52 5.56
C LEU A 61 -9.65 13.51 6.36
N ILE A 62 -9.29 14.78 6.27
CA ILE A 62 -9.97 15.88 6.99
C ILE A 62 -10.62 16.89 6.04
N HIS A 63 -10.41 16.75 4.73
CA HIS A 63 -10.97 17.67 3.73
C HIS A 63 -11.28 16.91 2.42
N PRO A 64 -12.38 17.26 1.69
CA PRO A 64 -12.73 16.60 0.42
C PRO A 64 -11.64 16.64 -0.66
N SER A 65 -10.82 17.69 -0.71
CA SER A 65 -9.70 17.78 -1.67
C SER A 65 -8.63 16.69 -1.50
N GLN A 66 -8.62 16.00 -0.36
CA GLN A 66 -7.67 14.92 -0.09
C GLN A 66 -8.15 13.56 -0.61
N ILE A 67 -9.43 13.43 -1.04
CA ILE A 67 -10.01 12.14 -1.44
C ILE A 67 -9.36 11.61 -2.71
N GLU A 68 -9.42 12.36 -3.81
CA GLU A 68 -8.88 11.92 -5.11
C GLU A 68 -7.37 11.62 -5.07
N PRO A 69 -6.50 12.48 -4.48
CA PRO A 69 -5.09 12.16 -4.34
C PRO A 69 -4.85 10.90 -3.49
N SER A 70 -5.63 10.68 -2.43
CA SER A 70 -5.54 9.46 -1.63
C SER A 70 -5.89 8.21 -2.44
N HIS A 71 -7.01 8.22 -3.15
CA HIS A 71 -7.40 7.10 -4.00
C HIS A 71 -6.33 6.80 -5.04
N THR A 72 -5.82 7.82 -5.72
CA THR A 72 -4.75 7.66 -6.72
C THR A 72 -3.49 7.03 -6.13
N ILE A 73 -3.10 7.43 -4.91
CA ILE A 73 -1.86 6.95 -4.28
C ILE A 73 -2.01 5.54 -3.74
N TYR A 74 -3.13 5.20 -3.10
CA TYR A 74 -3.33 3.88 -2.48
C TYR A 74 -3.83 2.81 -3.46
N THR A 75 -4.40 3.20 -4.60
CA THR A 75 -4.78 2.23 -5.65
C THR A 75 -3.53 1.65 -6.30
N PRO A 76 -3.42 0.32 -6.44
CA PRO A 76 -2.34 -0.30 -7.20
C PRO A 76 -2.31 0.19 -8.64
N SER A 77 -1.13 0.51 -9.15
CA SER A 77 -0.95 0.92 -10.55
C SER A 77 -1.15 -0.25 -11.52
N ALA A 78 -1.36 0.06 -12.80
CA ALA A 78 -1.42 -0.98 -13.83
C ALA A 78 -0.12 -1.82 -13.89
N GLU A 79 1.03 -1.19 -13.62
CA GLU A 79 2.33 -1.87 -13.54
C GLU A 79 2.41 -2.80 -12.34
N ASP A 80 1.89 -2.37 -11.16
CA ASP A 80 1.81 -3.23 -9.96
C ASP A 80 0.94 -4.46 -10.24
N VAL A 81 -0.19 -4.27 -10.93
CA VAL A 81 -1.12 -5.37 -11.27
C VAL A 81 -0.50 -6.33 -12.31
N GLU A 82 0.17 -5.80 -13.34
CA GLU A 82 0.89 -6.63 -14.32
C GLU A 82 1.99 -7.44 -13.64
N TRP A 83 2.78 -6.79 -12.79
CA TRP A 83 3.84 -7.44 -12.03
C TRP A 83 3.27 -8.55 -11.14
N ALA A 84 2.21 -8.27 -10.40
CA ALA A 84 1.56 -9.22 -9.49
C ALA A 84 1.00 -10.45 -10.22
N ASN A 85 0.35 -10.24 -11.38
CA ASN A 85 -0.11 -11.36 -12.23
C ASN A 85 1.05 -12.21 -12.74
N GLY A 86 2.15 -11.59 -13.16
CA GLY A 86 3.33 -12.30 -13.62
C GLY A 86 4.01 -13.11 -12.52
N VAL A 87 4.18 -12.52 -11.33
CA VAL A 87 4.70 -13.21 -10.14
C VAL A 87 3.82 -14.39 -9.76
N LYS A 88 2.51 -14.19 -9.69
CA LYS A 88 1.54 -15.24 -9.37
C LYS A 88 1.69 -16.42 -10.34
N LYS A 89 1.65 -16.15 -11.65
CA LYS A 89 1.73 -17.17 -12.69
C LYS A 89 3.01 -18.00 -12.57
N VAL A 90 4.17 -17.35 -12.53
CA VAL A 90 5.45 -18.04 -12.49
C VAL A 90 5.62 -18.85 -11.20
N PHE A 91 5.20 -18.31 -10.05
CA PHE A 91 5.32 -19.01 -8.78
C PHE A 91 4.38 -20.22 -8.69
N GLU A 92 3.16 -20.14 -9.24
CA GLU A 92 2.23 -21.28 -9.29
C GLU A 92 2.72 -22.38 -10.26
N GLU A 93 3.21 -22.00 -11.45
CA GLU A 93 3.64 -22.94 -12.49
C GLU A 93 5.02 -23.56 -12.22
N GLU A 94 5.98 -22.82 -11.67
CA GLU A 94 7.36 -23.26 -11.49
C GLU A 94 7.73 -23.47 -10.02
N GLY A 95 7.16 -22.73 -9.09
CA GLY A 95 7.36 -22.88 -7.66
C GLY A 95 6.53 -24.03 -7.11
N ILE A 96 5.24 -23.81 -6.97
CA ILE A 96 4.31 -24.76 -6.32
C ILE A 96 4.24 -26.07 -7.09
N ALA A 97 4.01 -26.02 -8.41
CA ALA A 97 3.83 -27.22 -9.23
C ALA A 97 5.10 -28.10 -9.32
N LYS A 98 6.29 -27.51 -9.18
CA LYS A 98 7.58 -28.25 -9.24
C LYS A 98 8.23 -28.42 -7.86
N GLY A 99 7.58 -27.98 -6.77
CA GLY A 99 8.10 -28.08 -5.40
C GLY A 99 9.32 -27.18 -5.13
N SER A 100 9.49 -26.10 -5.90
CA SER A 100 10.59 -25.14 -5.69
C SER A 100 10.18 -24.05 -4.71
N ALA A 101 11.01 -23.78 -3.72
CA ALA A 101 10.76 -22.73 -2.71
C ALA A 101 10.96 -21.30 -3.26
N ALA A 102 11.65 -21.14 -4.39
CA ALA A 102 11.90 -19.88 -5.05
C ALA A 102 12.02 -20.06 -6.55
N VAL A 103 11.58 -19.06 -7.32
CA VAL A 103 11.66 -18.99 -8.78
C VAL A 103 12.21 -17.63 -9.22
N ALA A 104 12.52 -17.46 -10.50
CA ALA A 104 12.99 -16.19 -11.04
C ALA A 104 11.88 -15.53 -11.89
N TYR A 105 11.59 -14.25 -11.65
CA TYR A 105 10.72 -13.45 -12.50
C TYR A 105 11.35 -12.10 -12.83
N LYS A 106 11.47 -11.77 -14.12
CA LYS A 106 12.13 -10.54 -14.63
C LYS A 106 13.50 -10.27 -13.95
N GLY A 107 14.32 -11.33 -13.75
CA GLY A 107 15.65 -11.24 -13.15
C GLY A 107 15.70 -11.06 -11.62
N LYS A 108 14.57 -11.16 -10.94
CA LYS A 108 14.47 -11.09 -9.47
C LYS A 108 13.98 -12.41 -8.91
N MET A 109 14.45 -12.75 -7.72
CA MET A 109 13.97 -13.92 -6.98
C MET A 109 12.56 -13.67 -6.46
N VAL A 110 11.70 -14.66 -6.63
CA VAL A 110 10.33 -14.72 -6.10
C VAL A 110 10.24 -15.90 -5.16
N ASP A 111 10.00 -15.64 -3.91
CA ASP A 111 9.73 -16.60 -2.85
C ASP A 111 8.31 -16.44 -2.31
N THR A 112 7.94 -17.21 -1.28
CA THR A 112 6.60 -17.16 -0.69
C THR A 112 6.18 -15.74 -0.24
N PRO A 113 7.01 -14.94 0.49
CA PRO A 113 6.64 -13.56 0.85
C PRO A 113 6.36 -12.66 -0.35
N VAL A 114 7.15 -12.77 -1.42
CA VAL A 114 6.93 -11.98 -2.66
C VAL A 114 5.63 -12.42 -3.35
N TYR A 115 5.35 -13.71 -3.38
CA TYR A 115 4.10 -14.25 -3.92
C TYR A 115 2.88 -13.78 -3.11
N GLU A 116 2.94 -13.83 -1.78
CA GLU A 116 1.86 -13.33 -0.90
C GLU A 116 1.60 -11.84 -1.10
N ASN A 117 2.66 -11.03 -1.28
CA ASN A 117 2.52 -9.62 -1.61
C ASN A 117 1.81 -9.41 -2.96
N ALA A 118 2.14 -10.20 -3.97
CA ALA A 118 1.46 -10.15 -5.27
C ALA A 118 -0.03 -10.51 -5.14
N LEU A 119 -0.38 -11.53 -4.36
CA LEU A 119 -1.78 -11.87 -4.09
C LEU A 119 -2.53 -10.75 -3.37
N SER A 120 -1.88 -10.06 -2.43
CA SER A 120 -2.47 -8.90 -1.73
C SER A 120 -2.80 -7.76 -2.69
N ILE A 121 -1.89 -7.43 -3.63
CA ILE A 121 -2.14 -6.42 -4.67
C ILE A 121 -3.35 -6.79 -5.52
N LEU A 122 -3.44 -8.05 -5.96
CA LEU A 122 -4.57 -8.54 -6.78
C LEU A 122 -5.89 -8.56 -6.01
N ALA A 123 -5.86 -8.87 -4.72
CA ALA A 123 -7.04 -8.81 -3.86
C ALA A 123 -7.54 -7.36 -3.73
N THR A 124 -6.63 -6.41 -3.45
CA THR A 124 -6.97 -4.99 -3.32
C THR A 124 -7.63 -4.44 -4.58
N ILE A 125 -7.07 -4.70 -5.78
CA ILE A 125 -7.66 -4.19 -7.03
C ILE A 125 -9.02 -4.82 -7.32
N LYS A 126 -9.22 -6.09 -6.98
CA LYS A 126 -10.52 -6.76 -7.10
C LYS A 126 -11.56 -6.09 -6.21
N GLU A 127 -11.25 -5.85 -4.94
CA GLU A 127 -12.15 -5.18 -4.00
C GLU A 127 -12.53 -3.77 -4.46
N ILE A 128 -11.55 -2.99 -4.95
CA ILE A 128 -11.79 -1.64 -5.51
C ILE A 128 -12.77 -1.74 -6.69
N THR A 129 -12.52 -2.65 -7.64
CA THR A 129 -13.36 -2.83 -8.83
C THR A 129 -14.79 -3.23 -8.47
N GLU A 130 -14.95 -4.14 -7.50
CA GLU A 130 -16.26 -4.55 -7.01
C GLU A 130 -17.01 -3.41 -6.29
N ALA A 131 -16.29 -2.61 -5.50
CA ALA A 131 -16.87 -1.45 -4.82
C ALA A 131 -17.32 -0.36 -5.81
N GLU A 132 -16.53 -0.11 -6.84
CA GLU A 132 -16.89 0.83 -7.91
C GLU A 132 -18.10 0.35 -8.73
N ALA A 133 -18.18 -0.93 -9.04
CA ALA A 133 -19.33 -1.51 -9.74
C ALA A 133 -20.63 -1.33 -8.93
N LYS A 134 -20.58 -1.55 -7.62
CA LYS A 134 -21.73 -1.35 -6.71
C LYS A 134 -22.18 0.10 -6.59
N ARG A 135 -21.30 1.07 -6.83
CA ARG A 135 -21.65 2.51 -6.78
C ARG A 135 -22.31 3.01 -8.07
N LYS A 136 -22.11 2.29 -9.18
CA LYS A 136 -22.62 2.68 -10.50
C LYS A 136 -23.97 2.01 -10.84
N GLY A 137 -24.41 1.03 -10.08
CA GLY A 137 -25.71 0.36 -10.19
C GLY A 137 -26.69 0.82 -9.14
#